data_b824fcb6abe97612daab009be5662fc9
#
_entry.id   b824fcb6abe97612daab009be5662fc9
#
_cell.length_a   1.000
_cell.length_b   1.000
_cell.length_c   1.000
_cell.angle_alpha   90.00
_cell.angle_beta   90.00
_cell.angle_gamma   90.00
#
_symmetry.space_group_name_H-M   'P 1'
#
loop_
_entity.id
_entity.type
_entity.pdbx_description
1 polymer ?
#
loop_
_entity_poly.entity_id
_entity_poly.type
_entity_poly.pdbx_seq_one_letter_code
_entity_poly.pdbx_strand_id
1 'polypeptide(L)'
;TRRSSDLLAKYLDQIITFSNYKTIFGIPTLQISNGIDFNDIPVKQEANDTSQEIHLIGVAEIHYWHGFDRLLKGLANYYIHSPQYKVYFHIIGDFFSLREREEYMSIIKENHLAPYVILHGRQAGQMLDLLFELCDFGIGSLGRHRSGITNIKTLKNREYAARGIPFIYSEIDEDFENMPYIMKIPANEEAVDIKQILNFYNQLHITPLEIRNSIRHLSWNNQMKKVLDEMQKKDKINPNNNNIANFAT
;
A
#
# COMPACT_ATOMS: atom_id res chain seq x y z
N THR A 1 19.45 1.22 -24.78
CA THR A 1 19.32 1.31 -23.30
C THR A 1 19.95 0.13 -22.54
N ARG A 2 20.00 -1.10 -23.07
CA ARG A 2 20.70 -2.24 -22.43
C ARG A 2 22.22 -2.02 -22.31
N ARG A 3 22.85 -1.35 -23.26
CA ARG A 3 24.33 -1.16 -23.27
C ARG A 3 24.88 -0.25 -22.16
N SER A 4 24.13 0.72 -21.67
CA SER A 4 24.62 1.63 -20.60
C SER A 4 24.57 0.98 -19.21
N SER A 5 23.56 0.16 -18.94
CA SER A 5 23.46 -0.58 -17.67
C SER A 5 24.53 -1.67 -17.56
N ASP A 6 24.88 -2.35 -18.67
CA ASP A 6 25.94 -3.35 -18.68
C ASP A 6 27.32 -2.72 -18.44
N LEU A 7 27.54 -1.47 -18.87
CA LEU A 7 28.78 -0.72 -18.62
C LEU A 7 28.94 -0.34 -17.15
N LEU A 8 27.83 0.02 -16.47
CA LEU A 8 27.86 0.38 -15.05
C LEU A 8 27.97 -0.86 -14.15
N ALA A 9 27.43 -1.99 -14.54
CA ALA A 9 27.38 -3.22 -13.75
C ALA A 9 28.78 -3.64 -13.25
N LYS A 10 29.83 -3.48 -14.04
CA LYS A 10 31.22 -3.85 -13.68
C LYS A 10 31.81 -2.99 -12.55
N TYR A 11 31.18 -1.91 -12.18
CA TYR A 11 31.62 -1.01 -11.07
C TYR A 11 30.74 -1.15 -9.81
N LEU A 12 29.81 -2.10 -9.81
CA LEU A 12 28.88 -2.30 -8.72
C LEU A 12 29.14 -3.63 -8.02
N ASP A 13 29.34 -3.60 -6.71
CA ASP A 13 29.52 -4.80 -5.88
C ASP A 13 28.16 -5.40 -5.47
N GLN A 14 27.11 -4.57 -5.43
CA GLN A 14 25.77 -5.00 -5.00
C GLN A 14 24.71 -4.00 -5.46
N ILE A 15 23.50 -4.49 -5.70
CA ILE A 15 22.32 -3.69 -5.99
C ILE A 15 21.31 -3.86 -4.86
N ILE A 16 20.87 -2.73 -4.28
CA ILE A 16 19.80 -2.70 -3.31
C ILE A 16 18.47 -2.61 -4.07
N THR A 17 17.52 -3.50 -3.78
CA THR A 17 16.26 -3.59 -4.51
C THR A 17 15.09 -3.97 -3.61
N PHE A 18 13.87 -3.63 -4.02
CA PHE A 18 12.62 -4.11 -3.42
C PHE A 18 12.16 -5.44 -4.02
N SER A 19 12.71 -5.84 -5.15
CA SER A 19 12.37 -7.12 -5.80
C SER A 19 13.10 -8.29 -5.16
N ASN A 20 12.57 -9.50 -5.38
CA ASN A 20 13.16 -10.75 -4.88
C ASN A 20 14.19 -11.38 -5.83
N TYR A 21 14.64 -10.67 -6.86
CA TYR A 21 15.70 -11.15 -7.75
C TYR A 21 17.01 -11.32 -6.99
N LYS A 22 17.68 -12.46 -7.17
CA LYS A 22 18.97 -12.73 -6.55
C LYS A 22 20.12 -11.99 -7.20
N THR A 23 19.98 -11.70 -8.49
CA THR A 23 20.94 -10.92 -9.29
C THR A 23 20.20 -10.00 -10.25
N ILE A 24 20.76 -8.81 -10.51
CA ILE A 24 20.33 -7.88 -11.55
C ILE A 24 21.58 -7.53 -12.36
N PHE A 25 21.56 -7.72 -13.68
CA PHE A 25 22.72 -7.58 -14.57
C PHE A 25 23.95 -8.40 -14.12
N GLY A 26 23.75 -9.57 -13.50
CA GLY A 26 24.80 -10.39 -12.93
C GLY A 26 25.36 -9.92 -11.58
N ILE A 27 24.92 -8.79 -11.07
CA ILE A 27 25.31 -8.24 -9.78
C ILE A 27 24.42 -8.80 -8.67
N PRO A 28 24.99 -9.28 -7.54
CA PRO A 28 24.20 -9.73 -6.40
C PRO A 28 23.28 -8.62 -5.86
N THR A 29 22.10 -9.01 -5.40
CA THR A 29 21.14 -8.06 -4.82
C THR A 29 21.06 -8.20 -3.31
N LEU A 30 20.76 -7.10 -2.66
CA LEU A 30 20.24 -7.05 -1.29
C LEU A 30 18.78 -6.60 -1.33
N GLN A 31 17.89 -7.51 -0.96
CA GLN A 31 16.48 -7.17 -0.89
C GLN A 31 16.18 -6.43 0.41
N ILE A 32 15.60 -5.24 0.28
CA ILE A 32 15.00 -4.49 1.38
C ILE A 32 13.50 -4.30 1.10
N SER A 33 12.78 -3.75 2.05
CA SER A 33 11.40 -3.33 1.84
C SER A 33 11.27 -1.82 1.77
N ASN A 34 10.17 -1.33 1.20
CA ASN A 34 9.78 0.05 1.39
C ASN A 34 9.66 0.31 2.90
N GLY A 35 10.41 1.29 3.35
CA GLY A 35 10.37 1.69 4.76
C GLY A 35 9.25 2.69 5.02
N ILE A 36 8.97 2.89 6.31
CA ILE A 36 8.05 3.91 6.78
C ILE A 36 8.65 4.65 7.96
N ASP A 37 8.37 5.95 8.07
CA ASP A 37 8.70 6.72 9.26
C ASP A 37 7.50 6.71 10.21
N PHE A 38 7.65 6.01 11.31
CA PHE A 38 6.60 5.90 12.31
C PHE A 38 6.41 7.19 13.14
N ASN A 39 7.37 8.12 13.11
CA ASN A 39 7.24 9.37 13.87
C ASN A 39 6.31 10.35 13.16
N ASP A 40 6.27 10.30 11.84
CA ASP A 40 5.46 11.21 11.01
C ASP A 40 4.02 10.73 10.80
N ILE A 41 3.70 9.51 11.21
CA ILE A 41 2.38 8.90 10.96
C ILE A 41 1.68 8.66 12.30
N PRO A 42 0.58 9.36 12.61
CA PRO A 42 -0.22 9.09 13.80
C PRO A 42 -0.92 7.71 13.69
N VAL A 43 -1.07 7.04 14.81
CA VAL A 43 -1.88 5.83 14.92
C VAL A 43 -3.32 6.22 15.22
N LYS A 44 -4.27 5.55 14.54
CA LYS A 44 -5.70 5.71 14.77
C LYS A 44 -6.04 5.43 16.25
N GLN A 45 -6.88 6.27 16.83
CA GLN A 45 -7.42 6.02 18.17
C GLN A 45 -8.45 4.89 18.11
N GLU A 46 -8.54 4.11 19.17
CA GLU A 46 -9.61 3.12 19.30
C GLU A 46 -10.95 3.85 19.46
N ALA A 47 -11.87 3.59 18.55
CA ALA A 47 -13.22 4.09 18.64
C ALA A 47 -14.14 2.99 19.22
N ASN A 48 -14.92 3.32 20.25
CA ASN A 48 -16.08 2.51 20.64
C ASN A 48 -17.23 2.87 19.68
N ASP A 49 -17.14 2.36 18.46
CA ASP A 49 -18.16 2.69 17.46
C ASP A 49 -19.33 1.70 17.55
N THR A 50 -20.51 2.25 17.88
CA THR A 50 -21.79 1.55 17.83
C THR A 50 -22.60 1.94 16.60
N SER A 51 -22.01 2.71 15.66
CA SER A 51 -22.68 3.13 14.45
C SER A 51 -22.90 1.94 13.51
N GLN A 52 -23.98 2.00 12.72
CA GLN A 52 -24.24 1.04 11.66
C GLN A 52 -23.63 1.54 10.34
N GLU A 53 -22.36 1.97 10.40
CA GLU A 53 -21.65 2.47 9.24
C GLU A 53 -20.16 2.13 9.31
N ILE A 54 -19.53 2.08 8.15
CA ILE A 54 -18.08 1.90 7.98
C ILE A 54 -17.55 2.86 6.93
N HIS A 55 -16.41 3.42 7.19
CA HIS A 55 -15.72 4.34 6.29
C HIS A 55 -14.48 3.66 5.68
N LEU A 56 -14.53 3.43 4.36
CA LEU A 56 -13.42 2.89 3.58
C LEU A 56 -12.57 4.04 3.04
N ILE A 57 -11.25 3.89 3.00
CA ILE A 57 -10.32 4.92 2.50
C ILE A 57 -9.42 4.37 1.40
N GLY A 58 -9.38 5.05 0.26
CA GLY A 58 -8.45 4.79 -0.83
C GLY A 58 -7.59 6.02 -1.14
N VAL A 59 -6.27 5.92 -0.91
CA VAL A 59 -5.33 7.03 -1.18
C VAL A 59 -4.46 6.69 -2.37
N ALA A 60 -4.54 7.47 -3.46
CA ALA A 60 -3.74 7.26 -4.67
C ALA A 60 -3.77 8.48 -5.60
N GLU A 61 -2.72 8.65 -6.43
CA GLU A 61 -2.93 9.19 -7.77
C GLU A 61 -3.66 8.09 -8.56
N ILE A 62 -4.92 8.35 -8.96
CA ILE A 62 -5.84 7.28 -9.38
C ILE A 62 -5.54 6.86 -10.80
N HIS A 63 -5.03 5.66 -10.95
CA HIS A 63 -4.80 4.97 -12.23
C HIS A 63 -5.69 3.73 -12.33
N TYR A 64 -5.87 3.21 -13.54
CA TYR A 64 -6.67 2.02 -13.83
C TYR A 64 -6.26 0.77 -13.04
N TRP A 65 -4.98 0.66 -12.64
CA TRP A 65 -4.49 -0.46 -11.83
C TRP A 65 -4.81 -0.34 -10.33
N HIS A 66 -5.35 0.79 -9.85
CA HIS A 66 -5.85 0.85 -8.48
C HIS A 66 -7.14 0.04 -8.30
N GLY A 67 -7.93 -0.14 -9.38
CA GLY A 67 -9.08 -1.02 -9.39
C GLY A 67 -10.22 -0.57 -8.48
N PHE A 68 -10.31 0.72 -8.15
CA PHE A 68 -11.40 1.27 -7.34
C PHE A 68 -12.76 1.16 -8.05
N ASP A 69 -12.77 1.04 -9.39
CA ASP A 69 -13.97 0.70 -10.16
C ASP A 69 -14.59 -0.63 -9.72
N ARG A 70 -13.78 -1.62 -9.33
CA ARG A 70 -14.26 -2.90 -8.79
C ARG A 70 -14.99 -2.70 -7.47
N LEU A 71 -14.46 -1.80 -6.60
CA LEU A 71 -15.13 -1.45 -5.34
C LEU A 71 -16.41 -0.67 -5.59
N LEU A 72 -16.41 0.29 -6.53
CA LEU A 72 -17.61 1.04 -6.91
C LEU A 72 -18.72 0.12 -7.45
N LYS A 73 -18.37 -0.85 -8.29
CA LYS A 73 -19.31 -1.90 -8.76
C LYS A 73 -19.82 -2.75 -7.59
N GLY A 74 -18.97 -3.05 -6.61
CA GLY A 74 -19.35 -3.73 -5.38
C GLY A 74 -20.34 -2.94 -4.54
N LEU A 75 -20.11 -1.64 -4.38
CA LEU A 75 -21.04 -0.73 -3.70
C LEU A 75 -22.38 -0.64 -4.43
N ALA A 76 -22.36 -0.58 -5.78
CA ALA A 76 -23.57 -0.62 -6.58
C ALA A 76 -24.40 -1.87 -6.28
N ASN A 77 -23.78 -3.06 -6.33
CA ASN A 77 -24.44 -4.31 -6.01
C ASN A 77 -24.96 -4.35 -4.56
N TYR A 78 -24.22 -3.78 -3.62
CA TYR A 78 -24.60 -3.73 -2.22
C TYR A 78 -25.84 -2.87 -1.98
N TYR A 79 -25.89 -1.67 -2.61
CA TYR A 79 -26.97 -0.72 -2.42
C TYR A 79 -28.28 -1.01 -3.17
N ILE A 80 -28.26 -1.91 -4.15
CA ILE A 80 -29.51 -2.39 -4.80
C ILE A 80 -30.52 -2.90 -3.77
N HIS A 81 -30.05 -3.47 -2.66
CA HIS A 81 -30.91 -4.08 -1.62
C HIS A 81 -31.24 -3.13 -0.46
N SER A 82 -30.97 -1.84 -0.57
CA SER A 82 -31.22 -0.83 0.46
C SER A 82 -30.75 -1.25 1.87
N PRO A 83 -29.48 -1.58 2.05
CA PRO A 83 -28.97 -2.13 3.31
C PRO A 83 -29.10 -1.13 4.46
N GLN A 84 -29.32 -1.63 5.68
CA GLN A 84 -29.34 -0.77 6.88
C GLN A 84 -27.93 -0.29 7.24
N TYR A 85 -26.93 -1.14 7.13
CA TYR A 85 -25.55 -0.80 7.40
C TYR A 85 -24.98 0.04 6.25
N LYS A 86 -24.43 1.21 6.56
CA LYS A 86 -23.93 2.16 5.56
C LYS A 86 -22.42 1.93 5.31
N VAL A 87 -22.02 2.04 4.07
CA VAL A 87 -20.63 1.90 3.65
C VAL A 87 -20.24 3.12 2.84
N TYR A 88 -19.36 3.94 3.38
CA TYR A 88 -18.85 5.12 2.71
C TYR A 88 -17.46 4.84 2.12
N PHE A 89 -17.20 5.35 0.94
CA PHE A 89 -15.90 5.23 0.30
C PHE A 89 -15.29 6.61 0.07
N HIS A 90 -14.24 6.92 0.80
CA HIS A 90 -13.44 8.13 0.71
C HIS A 90 -12.29 7.92 -0.27
N ILE A 91 -12.31 8.62 -1.39
CA ILE A 91 -11.27 8.58 -2.40
C ILE A 91 -10.41 9.84 -2.27
N ILE A 92 -9.13 9.66 -1.99
CA ILE A 92 -8.17 10.73 -1.78
C ILE A 92 -7.11 10.67 -2.86
N GLY A 93 -6.94 11.79 -3.56
CA GLY A 93 -6.03 11.98 -4.67
C GLY A 93 -6.72 12.40 -5.94
N ASP A 94 -5.90 12.71 -6.94
CA ASP A 94 -6.38 13.15 -8.24
C ASP A 94 -6.42 11.98 -9.22
N PHE A 95 -7.28 12.09 -10.24
CA PHE A 95 -7.29 11.14 -11.35
C PHE A 95 -6.10 11.44 -12.27
N PHE A 96 -5.37 10.39 -12.66
CA PHE A 96 -4.26 10.51 -13.58
C PHE A 96 -4.73 11.01 -14.97
N SER A 97 -5.89 10.56 -15.43
CA SER A 97 -6.45 11.00 -16.71
C SER A 97 -7.95 11.24 -16.64
N LEU A 98 -8.47 11.95 -17.66
CA LEU A 98 -9.90 12.18 -17.83
C LEU A 98 -10.67 10.86 -17.99
N ARG A 99 -10.05 9.86 -18.63
CA ARG A 99 -10.67 8.55 -18.84
C ARG A 99 -11.04 7.86 -17.55
N GLU A 100 -10.09 7.75 -16.60
CA GLU A 100 -10.35 7.14 -15.29
C GLU A 100 -11.41 7.95 -14.52
N ARG A 101 -11.36 9.27 -14.62
CA ARG A 101 -12.36 10.13 -13.99
C ARG A 101 -13.75 9.90 -14.54
N GLU A 102 -13.90 9.88 -15.87
CA GLU A 102 -15.18 9.66 -16.55
C GLU A 102 -15.76 8.27 -16.22
N GLU A 103 -14.93 7.22 -16.22
CA GLU A 103 -15.33 5.87 -15.84
C GLU A 103 -15.91 5.83 -14.42
N TYR A 104 -15.21 6.40 -13.44
CA TYR A 104 -15.66 6.40 -12.05
C TYR A 104 -16.93 7.24 -11.86
N MET A 105 -16.98 8.42 -12.48
CA MET A 105 -18.16 9.29 -12.39
C MET A 105 -19.39 8.66 -13.06
N SER A 106 -19.22 7.91 -14.16
CA SER A 106 -20.29 7.14 -14.80
C SER A 106 -20.85 6.09 -13.82
N ILE A 107 -19.98 5.25 -13.23
CA ILE A 107 -20.41 4.23 -12.26
C ILE A 107 -21.15 4.87 -11.08
N ILE A 108 -20.61 5.94 -10.51
CA ILE A 108 -21.22 6.66 -9.37
C ILE A 108 -22.60 7.19 -9.73
N LYS A 109 -22.73 7.84 -10.89
CA LYS A 109 -23.98 8.45 -11.35
C LYS A 109 -25.04 7.41 -11.70
N GLU A 110 -24.68 6.42 -12.48
CA GLU A 110 -25.60 5.39 -12.99
C GLU A 110 -26.17 4.52 -11.87
N ASN A 111 -25.40 4.34 -10.79
CA ASN A 111 -25.79 3.51 -9.65
C ASN A 111 -26.20 4.33 -8.41
N HIS A 112 -26.42 5.63 -8.54
CA HIS A 112 -26.85 6.52 -7.46
C HIS A 112 -25.93 6.48 -6.21
N LEU A 113 -24.62 6.31 -6.40
CA LEU A 113 -23.65 6.18 -5.32
C LEU A 113 -23.16 7.52 -4.75
N ALA A 114 -23.59 8.66 -5.29
CA ALA A 114 -23.15 9.98 -4.83
C ALA A 114 -23.27 10.22 -3.31
N PRO A 115 -24.27 9.67 -2.59
CA PRO A 115 -24.32 9.81 -1.13
C PRO A 115 -23.28 9.00 -0.36
N TYR A 116 -22.63 8.03 -1.00
CA TYR A 116 -21.76 7.04 -0.37
C TYR A 116 -20.30 7.10 -0.86
N VAL A 117 -20.02 7.82 -1.92
CA VAL A 117 -18.68 7.96 -2.50
C VAL A 117 -18.25 9.41 -2.44
N ILE A 118 -17.23 9.70 -1.64
CA ILE A 118 -16.75 11.03 -1.37
C ILE A 118 -15.37 11.22 -2.04
N LEU A 119 -15.30 12.14 -2.98
CA LEU A 119 -14.05 12.51 -3.67
C LEU A 119 -13.44 13.72 -2.96
N HIS A 120 -12.29 13.53 -2.31
CA HIS A 120 -11.61 14.59 -1.55
C HIS A 120 -10.60 15.38 -2.35
N GLY A 121 -10.24 14.92 -3.58
CA GLY A 121 -9.07 15.45 -4.28
C GLY A 121 -7.78 15.13 -3.52
N ARG A 122 -6.70 15.84 -3.85
CA ARG A 122 -5.40 15.65 -3.20
C ARG A 122 -5.41 16.22 -1.79
N GLN A 123 -5.05 15.40 -0.81
CA GLN A 123 -4.90 15.79 0.59
C GLN A 123 -3.52 15.39 1.12
N ALA A 124 -3.01 16.14 2.09
CA ALA A 124 -1.73 15.89 2.75
C ALA A 124 -1.72 16.46 4.18
N GLY A 125 -0.74 16.07 4.99
CA GLY A 125 -0.55 16.58 6.35
C GLY A 125 -1.79 16.35 7.22
N GLN A 126 -2.13 17.32 8.05
CA GLN A 126 -3.20 17.22 9.03
C GLN A 126 -4.57 16.83 8.44
N MET A 127 -4.91 17.32 7.24
CA MET A 127 -6.18 16.95 6.59
C MET A 127 -6.22 15.47 6.21
N LEU A 128 -5.10 14.92 5.73
CA LEU A 128 -5.00 13.48 5.47
C LEU A 128 -5.10 12.68 6.76
N ASP A 129 -4.47 13.15 7.85
CA ASP A 129 -4.53 12.49 9.15
C ASP A 129 -5.94 12.44 9.71
N LEU A 130 -6.72 13.52 9.59
CA LEU A 130 -8.14 13.57 10.00
C LEU A 130 -9.00 12.59 9.19
N LEU A 131 -8.74 12.46 7.89
CA LEU A 131 -9.46 11.50 7.05
C LEU A 131 -9.12 10.05 7.43
N PHE A 132 -7.88 9.77 7.78
CA PHE A 132 -7.51 8.45 8.29
C PHE A 132 -8.11 8.15 9.67
N GLU A 133 -8.25 9.17 10.53
CA GLU A 133 -8.90 9.00 11.83
C GLU A 133 -10.38 8.67 11.68
N LEU A 134 -11.06 9.30 10.70
CA LEU A 134 -12.45 9.00 10.35
C LEU A 134 -12.63 7.58 9.79
N CYS A 135 -11.67 7.07 9.01
CA CYS A 135 -11.86 5.85 8.23
C CYS A 135 -11.43 4.59 8.99
N ASP A 136 -12.11 3.48 8.73
CA ASP A 136 -11.99 2.22 9.45
C ASP A 136 -11.22 1.16 8.68
N PHE A 137 -11.21 1.25 7.34
CA PHE A 137 -10.70 0.18 6.48
C PHE A 137 -10.02 0.73 5.23
N GLY A 138 -8.77 0.32 5.00
CA GLY A 138 -7.95 0.76 3.87
C GLY A 138 -8.23 -0.01 2.58
N ILE A 139 -8.24 0.70 1.46
CA ILE A 139 -8.37 0.12 0.12
C ILE A 139 -7.04 0.22 -0.61
N GLY A 140 -6.33 -0.92 -0.70
CA GLY A 140 -5.11 -1.08 -1.47
C GLY A 140 -5.37 -1.11 -2.97
N SER A 141 -4.44 -1.67 -3.73
CA SER A 141 -4.66 -1.86 -5.17
C SER A 141 -5.49 -3.11 -5.42
N LEU A 142 -6.57 -2.98 -6.19
CA LEU A 142 -7.49 -4.08 -6.50
C LEU A 142 -7.39 -4.53 -7.97
N GLY A 143 -6.63 -3.79 -8.79
CA GLY A 143 -6.50 -4.02 -10.22
C GLY A 143 -5.04 -4.07 -10.72
N ARG A 144 -4.07 -4.38 -9.85
CA ARG A 144 -2.65 -4.37 -10.23
C ARG A 144 -2.30 -5.37 -11.35
N HIS A 145 -3.04 -6.46 -11.47
CA HIS A 145 -2.94 -7.42 -12.57
C HIS A 145 -3.10 -6.76 -13.95
N ARG A 146 -3.88 -5.67 -14.07
CA ARG A 146 -4.06 -4.89 -15.30
C ARG A 146 -2.75 -4.29 -15.82
N SER A 147 -1.78 -4.03 -14.94
CA SER A 147 -0.44 -3.53 -15.29
C SER A 147 0.60 -4.64 -15.46
N GLY A 148 0.21 -5.91 -15.36
CA GLY A 148 1.12 -7.06 -15.40
C GLY A 148 2.04 -7.19 -14.17
N ILE A 149 1.81 -6.38 -13.14
CA ILE A 149 2.58 -6.42 -11.90
C ILE A 149 1.79 -7.20 -10.86
N THR A 150 2.31 -8.33 -10.43
CA THR A 150 1.66 -9.20 -9.44
C THR A 150 2.29 -9.10 -8.05
N ASN A 151 3.59 -8.82 -7.98
CA ASN A 151 4.34 -8.72 -6.73
C ASN A 151 4.87 -7.29 -6.57
N ILE A 152 4.44 -6.59 -5.52
CA ILE A 152 4.83 -5.20 -5.29
C ILE A 152 4.69 -4.81 -3.81
N LYS A 153 5.67 -4.09 -3.31
CA LYS A 153 5.71 -3.54 -1.95
C LYS A 153 5.25 -2.08 -1.97
N THR A 154 3.93 -1.85 -1.86
CA THR A 154 3.35 -0.51 -1.97
C THR A 154 3.51 0.31 -0.69
N LEU A 155 3.73 1.62 -0.81
CA LEU A 155 3.79 2.53 0.35
C LEU A 155 2.44 2.61 1.07
N LYS A 156 1.32 2.58 0.33
CA LYS A 156 -0.01 2.67 0.92
C LYS A 156 -0.33 1.55 1.91
N ASN A 157 0.07 0.29 1.60
CA ASN A 157 -0.14 -0.83 2.51
C ASN A 157 0.60 -0.60 3.84
N ARG A 158 1.82 -0.06 3.76
CA ARG A 158 2.63 0.30 4.94
C ARG A 158 2.01 1.44 5.72
N GLU A 159 1.49 2.45 5.03
CA GLU A 159 0.81 3.57 5.69
C GLU A 159 -0.46 3.12 6.40
N TYR A 160 -1.30 2.30 5.76
CA TYR A 160 -2.50 1.75 6.42
C TYR A 160 -2.13 0.99 7.69
N ALA A 161 -1.17 0.07 7.61
CA ALA A 161 -0.72 -0.67 8.79
C ALA A 161 -0.04 0.23 9.83
N ALA A 162 0.73 1.25 9.43
CA ALA A 162 1.34 2.20 10.36
C ALA A 162 0.30 3.07 11.09
N ARG A 163 -0.82 3.36 10.44
CA ARG A 163 -1.97 4.03 11.06
C ARG A 163 -2.83 3.08 11.90
N GLY A 164 -2.57 1.78 11.83
CA GLY A 164 -3.33 0.77 12.55
C GLY A 164 -4.67 0.42 11.93
N ILE A 165 -4.82 0.59 10.60
CA ILE A 165 -6.06 0.34 9.86
C ILE A 165 -5.95 -0.99 9.13
N PRO A 166 -6.90 -1.93 9.28
CA PRO A 166 -6.99 -3.13 8.45
C PRO A 166 -7.28 -2.75 7.00
N PHE A 167 -6.89 -3.58 6.04
CA PHE A 167 -7.05 -3.22 4.63
C PHE A 167 -7.17 -4.42 3.69
N ILE A 168 -7.61 -4.13 2.45
CA ILE A 168 -7.80 -5.10 1.36
C ILE A 168 -6.88 -4.77 0.19
N TYR A 169 -6.35 -5.79 -0.48
CA TYR A 169 -5.63 -5.65 -1.74
C TYR A 169 -5.64 -6.97 -2.54
N SER A 170 -5.21 -6.94 -3.81
CA SER A 170 -5.23 -8.12 -4.71
C SER A 170 -3.84 -8.59 -5.15
N GLU A 171 -2.82 -7.73 -5.09
CA GLU A 171 -1.44 -8.08 -5.41
C GLU A 171 -0.79 -8.96 -4.34
N ILE A 172 0.44 -9.40 -4.58
CA ILE A 172 1.29 -10.05 -3.58
C ILE A 172 2.20 -8.99 -2.96
N ASP A 173 2.11 -8.81 -1.66
CA ASP A 173 3.04 -8.01 -0.85
C ASP A 173 3.59 -8.90 0.25
N GLU A 174 4.82 -9.40 0.06
CA GLU A 174 5.45 -10.40 0.94
C GLU A 174 5.52 -9.95 2.40
N ASP A 175 5.51 -8.63 2.66
CA ASP A 175 5.58 -8.09 4.02
C ASP A 175 4.24 -8.21 4.77
N PHE A 176 3.14 -8.50 4.05
CA PHE A 176 1.78 -8.54 4.58
C PHE A 176 1.07 -9.89 4.39
N GLU A 177 1.68 -10.84 3.69
CA GLU A 177 1.07 -12.16 3.54
C GLU A 177 0.86 -12.81 4.92
N ASN A 178 -0.33 -13.36 5.15
CA ASN A 178 -0.74 -14.02 6.39
C ASN A 178 -0.93 -13.10 7.63
N MET A 179 -0.98 -11.79 7.48
CA MET A 179 -1.36 -10.90 8.57
C MET A 179 -2.87 -10.97 8.83
N PRO A 180 -3.34 -11.07 10.09
CA PRO A 180 -4.76 -11.32 10.41
C PRO A 180 -5.68 -10.15 10.05
N TYR A 181 -5.15 -8.95 9.88
CA TYR A 181 -5.88 -7.73 9.53
C TYR A 181 -5.88 -7.44 8.02
N ILE A 182 -5.43 -8.37 7.21
CA ILE A 182 -5.36 -8.25 5.76
C ILE A 182 -6.45 -9.11 5.11
N MET A 183 -7.27 -8.46 4.29
CA MET A 183 -8.20 -9.16 3.42
C MET A 183 -7.61 -9.26 2.01
N LYS A 184 -7.38 -10.48 1.54
CA LYS A 184 -6.92 -10.73 0.17
C LYS A 184 -8.11 -11.03 -0.73
N ILE A 185 -8.11 -10.42 -1.92
CA ILE A 185 -9.09 -10.76 -2.97
C ILE A 185 -8.38 -11.22 -4.24
N PRO A 186 -9.08 -11.97 -5.11
CA PRO A 186 -8.52 -12.37 -6.39
C PRO A 186 -8.15 -11.18 -7.27
N ALA A 187 -7.03 -11.31 -7.97
CA ALA A 187 -6.56 -10.36 -8.98
C ALA A 187 -7.32 -10.61 -10.30
N ASN A 188 -8.58 -10.17 -10.37
CA ASN A 188 -9.49 -10.33 -11.50
C ASN A 188 -10.34 -9.06 -11.70
N GLU A 189 -11.34 -9.10 -12.58
CA GLU A 189 -12.23 -7.97 -12.88
C GLU A 189 -13.58 -8.01 -12.13
N GLU A 190 -13.77 -8.99 -11.25
CA GLU A 190 -15.03 -9.12 -10.50
C GLU A 190 -15.22 -7.95 -9.53
N ALA A 191 -16.46 -7.57 -9.31
CA ALA A 191 -16.82 -6.59 -8.29
C ALA A 191 -16.42 -7.07 -6.90
N VAL A 192 -15.96 -6.16 -6.06
CA VAL A 192 -15.62 -6.49 -4.66
C VAL A 192 -16.89 -6.75 -3.87
N ASP A 193 -16.96 -7.86 -3.17
CA ASP A 193 -18.10 -8.16 -2.30
C ASP A 193 -18.01 -7.36 -0.98
N ILE A 194 -18.85 -6.34 -0.87
CA ILE A 194 -18.92 -5.47 0.31
C ILE A 194 -19.30 -6.24 1.58
N LYS A 195 -20.15 -7.25 1.48
CA LYS A 195 -20.54 -8.07 2.63
C LYS A 195 -19.35 -8.83 3.20
N GLN A 196 -18.43 -9.27 2.34
CA GLN A 196 -17.18 -9.90 2.80
C GLN A 196 -16.29 -8.91 3.57
N ILE A 197 -16.19 -7.66 3.12
CA ILE A 197 -15.46 -6.61 3.87
C ILE A 197 -16.09 -6.41 5.25
N LEU A 198 -17.41 -6.25 5.32
CA LEU A 198 -18.13 -6.07 6.58
C LEU A 198 -17.95 -7.27 7.52
N ASN A 199 -18.10 -8.48 7.02
CA ASN A 199 -17.92 -9.69 7.80
C ASN A 199 -16.48 -9.81 8.32
N PHE A 200 -15.49 -9.52 7.47
CA PHE A 200 -14.08 -9.53 7.86
C PHE A 200 -13.82 -8.49 8.95
N TYR A 201 -14.25 -7.25 8.76
CA TYR A 201 -14.05 -6.16 9.71
C TYR A 201 -14.68 -6.46 11.06
N ASN A 202 -15.93 -6.94 11.09
CA ASN A 202 -16.66 -7.27 12.32
C ASN A 202 -16.07 -8.48 13.09
N GLN A 203 -15.27 -9.32 12.44
CA GLN A 203 -14.59 -10.46 13.07
C GLN A 203 -13.17 -10.11 13.55
N LEU A 204 -12.68 -8.93 13.25
CA LEU A 204 -11.36 -8.52 13.70
C LEU A 204 -11.36 -8.22 15.20
N HIS A 205 -10.39 -8.83 15.89
CA HIS A 205 -10.13 -8.61 17.31
C HIS A 205 -8.67 -8.19 17.48
N ILE A 206 -8.30 -7.08 16.84
CA ILE A 206 -6.95 -6.55 16.84
C ILE A 206 -7.01 -5.02 16.97
N THR A 207 -6.21 -4.47 17.85
CA THR A 207 -6.15 -3.02 18.05
C THR A 207 -5.30 -2.32 16.99
N PRO A 208 -5.53 -1.01 16.73
CA PRO A 208 -4.67 -0.22 15.84
C PRO A 208 -3.20 -0.28 16.23
N LEU A 209 -2.89 -0.29 17.53
CA LEU A 209 -1.51 -0.35 18.02
C LEU A 209 -0.85 -1.72 17.73
N GLU A 210 -1.61 -2.81 17.82
CA GLU A 210 -1.11 -4.15 17.47
C GLU A 210 -0.82 -4.26 15.97
N ILE A 211 -1.71 -3.74 15.11
CA ILE A 211 -1.47 -3.66 13.66
C ILE A 211 -0.16 -2.90 13.39
N ARG A 212 -0.02 -1.69 13.94
CA ARG A 212 1.18 -0.88 13.80
C ARG A 212 2.44 -1.60 14.28
N ASN A 213 2.38 -2.25 15.42
CA ASN A 213 3.53 -2.93 16.00
C ASN A 213 3.99 -4.13 15.17
N SER A 214 3.08 -4.81 14.46
CA SER A 214 3.40 -5.95 13.59
C SER A 214 4.39 -5.60 12.49
N ILE A 215 4.42 -4.32 12.06
CA ILE A 215 5.28 -3.83 10.97
C ILE A 215 6.46 -2.95 11.43
N ARG A 216 6.78 -2.91 12.72
CA ARG A 216 7.92 -2.11 13.25
C ARG A 216 9.25 -2.42 12.55
N HIS A 217 9.42 -3.66 12.08
CA HIS A 217 10.58 -4.08 11.31
C HIS A 217 10.71 -3.39 9.94
N LEU A 218 9.63 -2.77 9.43
CA LEU A 218 9.61 -2.01 8.19
C LEU A 218 9.99 -0.53 8.37
N SER A 219 10.45 -0.09 9.55
CA SER A 219 10.98 1.27 9.69
C SER A 219 12.16 1.52 8.75
N TRP A 220 12.30 2.75 8.23
CA TRP A 220 13.47 3.12 7.45
C TRP A 220 14.78 2.84 8.18
N ASN A 221 14.82 3.06 9.50
CA ASN A 221 15.99 2.73 10.30
C ASN A 221 16.36 1.25 10.19
N ASN A 222 15.39 0.35 10.30
CA ASN A 222 15.64 -1.08 10.19
C ASN A 222 16.03 -1.51 8.75
N GLN A 223 15.43 -0.88 7.73
CA GLN A 223 15.80 -1.17 6.35
C GLN A 223 17.23 -0.70 6.05
N MET A 224 17.61 0.51 6.46
CA MET A 224 18.97 1.03 6.27
C MET A 224 20.00 0.29 7.11
N LYS A 225 19.64 -0.17 8.32
CA LYS A 225 20.52 -1.02 9.11
C LYS A 225 20.88 -2.31 8.37
N LYS A 226 19.93 -2.96 7.69
CA LYS A 226 20.23 -4.15 6.85
C LYS A 226 21.31 -3.84 5.80
N VAL A 227 21.23 -2.66 5.17
CA VAL A 227 22.20 -2.22 4.18
C VAL A 227 23.58 -2.04 4.81
N LEU A 228 23.65 -1.31 5.92
CA LEU A 228 24.91 -1.05 6.63
C LEU A 228 25.56 -2.33 7.14
N ASP A 229 24.77 -3.23 7.73
CA ASP A 229 25.27 -4.52 8.24
C ASP A 229 25.86 -5.37 7.10
N GLU A 230 25.25 -5.34 5.91
CA GLU A 230 25.74 -6.06 4.74
C GLU A 230 27.04 -5.44 4.18
N MET A 231 27.13 -4.12 4.13
CA MET A 231 28.36 -3.42 3.74
C MET A 231 29.51 -3.76 4.69
N GLN A 232 29.30 -3.70 6.00
CA GLN A 232 30.32 -4.05 7.00
C GLN A 232 30.79 -5.49 6.93
N LYS A 233 29.92 -6.44 6.57
CA LYS A 233 30.33 -7.84 6.34
C LYS A 233 31.31 -7.95 5.16
N LYS A 234 31.03 -7.23 4.06
CA LYS A 234 31.90 -7.24 2.89
C LYS A 234 33.27 -6.63 3.16
N ASP A 235 33.32 -5.52 3.91
CA ASP A 235 34.60 -4.88 4.29
C ASP A 235 35.46 -5.81 5.14
N LYS A 236 34.87 -6.61 6.02
CA LYS A 236 35.59 -7.61 6.82
C LYS A 236 36.12 -8.77 5.98
N ILE A 237 35.44 -9.15 4.90
CA ILE A 237 35.84 -10.23 3.99
C ILE A 237 36.93 -9.75 3.03
N ASN A 238 36.96 -8.45 2.68
CA ASN A 238 37.90 -7.87 1.71
C ASN A 238 38.63 -6.63 2.32
N PRO A 239 39.53 -6.81 3.31
CA PRO A 239 40.18 -5.70 4.00
C PRO A 239 41.13 -4.87 3.11
N ASN A 240 41.43 -5.32 1.90
CA ASN A 240 42.33 -4.62 0.95
C ASN A 240 41.64 -3.52 0.12
N ASN A 241 40.34 -3.30 0.21
CA ASN A 241 39.64 -2.25 -0.52
C ASN A 241 39.66 -0.85 0.19
N ASN A 242 40.29 -0.75 1.37
CA ASN A 242 40.34 0.52 2.13
C ASN A 242 41.40 1.52 1.62
N ASN A 243 42.00 1.34 0.43
CA ASN A 243 43.04 2.25 -0.09
C ASN A 243 42.51 3.39 -0.99
N ILE A 244 41.22 3.72 -0.98
CA ILE A 244 40.69 4.86 -1.79
C ILE A 244 40.38 6.12 -0.96
N ALA A 245 40.70 6.12 0.34
CA ALA A 245 40.43 7.29 1.21
C ALA A 245 41.59 8.29 1.35
N ASN A 246 42.62 8.23 0.51
CA ASN A 246 43.79 9.14 0.61
C ASN A 246 44.00 10.01 -0.64
N PHE A 247 42.94 10.58 -1.21
CA PHE A 247 43.07 11.66 -2.20
C PHE A 247 42.20 12.85 -1.76
N ALA A 248 42.61 13.54 -0.68
CA ALA A 248 42.20 14.89 -0.33
C ALA A 248 43.25 15.50 0.59
N THR A 249 44.34 15.98 0.01
CA THR A 249 45.16 17.07 0.53
C THR A 249 45.37 18.07 -0.59
#